data_c677c08a846c65640b36c6d3c40aec0c
#
_entry.id   c677c08a846c65640b36c6d3c40aec0c
#
_cell.length_a   1.000
_cell.length_b   1.000
_cell.length_c   1.000
_cell.angle_alpha   90.00
_cell.angle_beta   90.00
_cell.angle_gamma   90.00
#
_symmetry.space_group_name_H-M   'P 1'
#
loop_
_entity.id
_entity.type
_entity.pdbx_description
1 polymer ?
#
loop_
_entity_poly.entity_id
_entity_poly.type
_entity_poly.pdbx_seq_one_letter_code
_entity_poly.pdbx_strand_id
1 'polypeptide(L)'
;LEWLIYENKGLLMASKYDKIIEKVFFDNYSKTSKISFDREELALASKKLNIPRIKNLGDIVYSYRFRKDLPHTINETARTGCEWIIVGTGIGSYEFRLSQIAKIEPASNRQKIKIPDSTPEIVKMYAPANDEQALLTKVRYNRIIDLFMSMTCYSIQNHLRTTVNGIGQIEVDEIYLGINKNGIHFVFPCQAKSPGDKFGIVQVLQDISFCSSRYSSVICRPIAMQFLNDNSFAILETRIEEEDNILKLVVIDEKHYKLVNRDDLSHEEIKNYRKLSNDVT
;
A
#
# COMPACT_ATOMS: atom_id res chain seq x y z
N LEU A 1 -16.63 15.82 42.80
CA LEU A 1 -15.15 15.77 42.71
C LEU A 1 -14.69 14.63 41.79
N GLU A 2 -15.54 13.68 41.44
CA GLU A 2 -15.22 12.57 40.50
C GLU A 2 -15.42 12.89 39.02
N TRP A 3 -16.07 13.98 38.69
CA TRP A 3 -16.33 14.40 37.28
C TRP A 3 -15.17 15.17 36.66
N LEU A 4 -14.22 15.65 37.43
CA LEU A 4 -13.03 16.43 36.98
C LEU A 4 -11.82 15.55 36.63
N ILE A 5 -11.91 14.23 36.78
CA ILE A 5 -10.80 13.29 36.53
C ILE A 5 -10.90 12.64 35.12
N TYR A 6 -12.06 12.74 34.44
CA TYR A 6 -12.27 12.10 33.14
C TYR A 6 -11.92 12.97 31.91
N GLU A 7 -11.73 14.29 32.08
CA GLU A 7 -11.38 15.20 30.97
C GLU A 7 -9.87 15.28 30.64
N ASN A 8 -8.98 14.65 31.42
CA ASN A 8 -7.53 14.80 31.26
C ASN A 8 -6.82 13.60 30.62
N LYS A 9 -7.53 12.67 29.96
CA LYS A 9 -6.92 11.51 29.28
C LYS A 9 -6.83 11.61 27.75
N GLY A 10 -7.09 12.76 27.15
CA GLY A 10 -7.19 12.93 25.67
C GLY A 10 -6.20 13.89 25.02
N LEU A 11 -5.43 14.69 25.75
CA LEU A 11 -4.37 15.48 25.13
C LEU A 11 -3.07 14.65 25.08
N LEU A 12 -2.96 13.81 24.05
CA LEU A 12 -1.65 13.30 23.63
C LEU A 12 -0.77 14.52 23.31
N MET A 13 0.25 14.77 24.13
CA MET A 13 1.23 15.84 23.85
C MET A 13 1.77 15.65 22.44
N ALA A 14 1.53 16.61 21.55
CA ALA A 14 2.01 16.59 20.18
C ALA A 14 3.51 16.26 20.15
N SER A 15 3.88 15.24 19.39
CA SER A 15 5.28 14.82 19.30
C SER A 15 6.12 15.93 18.65
N LYS A 16 7.44 15.88 18.82
CA LYS A 16 8.34 16.83 18.13
C LYS A 16 8.11 16.84 16.62
N TYR A 17 7.80 15.68 16.06
CA TYR A 17 7.51 15.54 14.62
C TYR A 17 6.18 16.20 14.26
N ASP A 18 5.14 16.06 15.09
CA ASP A 18 3.85 16.70 14.84
C ASP A 18 4.00 18.22 14.80
N LYS A 19 4.69 18.81 15.77
CA LYS A 19 4.93 20.27 15.81
C LYS A 19 5.69 20.79 14.58
N ILE A 20 6.69 20.03 14.10
CA ILE A 20 7.49 20.42 12.94
C ILE A 20 6.65 20.35 11.67
N ILE A 21 5.93 19.23 11.44
CA ILE A 21 5.15 19.04 10.22
C ILE A 21 3.95 20.01 10.16
N GLU A 22 3.31 20.29 11.31
CA GLU A 22 2.27 21.32 11.43
C GLU A 22 2.82 22.70 11.06
N LYS A 23 3.98 23.07 11.59
CA LYS A 23 4.61 24.35 11.29
C LYS A 23 4.91 24.50 9.80
N VAL A 24 5.48 23.47 9.15
CA VAL A 24 5.74 23.49 7.71
C VAL A 24 4.44 23.58 6.92
N PHE A 25 3.43 22.80 7.30
CA PHE A 25 2.14 22.84 6.64
C PHE A 25 1.52 24.22 6.70
N PHE A 26 1.36 24.78 7.90
CA PHE A 26 0.68 26.08 8.08
C PHE A 26 1.47 27.29 7.57
N ASP A 27 2.80 27.23 7.53
CA ASP A 27 3.62 28.28 6.90
C ASP A 27 3.38 28.36 5.39
N ASN A 28 2.99 27.23 4.74
CA ASN A 28 2.78 27.13 3.29
C ASN A 28 1.29 27.01 2.89
N TYR A 29 0.37 26.89 3.85
CA TYR A 29 -1.04 26.64 3.57
C TYR A 29 -1.74 27.82 2.91
N SER A 30 -2.28 27.61 1.71
CA SER A 30 -2.96 28.62 0.88
C SER A 30 -4.35 28.19 0.39
N LYS A 31 -5.04 27.29 1.11
CA LYS A 31 -6.37 26.71 0.75
C LYS A 31 -6.41 26.03 -0.63
N THR A 32 -5.27 25.51 -1.07
CA THR A 32 -5.14 24.71 -2.28
C THR A 32 -5.17 23.22 -1.95
N SER A 33 -5.36 22.36 -2.94
CA SER A 33 -5.29 20.89 -2.79
C SER A 33 -3.87 20.33 -2.87
N LYS A 34 -2.86 21.20 -3.05
CA LYS A 34 -1.46 20.84 -3.27
C LYS A 34 -0.55 21.91 -2.69
N ILE A 35 0.38 21.52 -1.82
CA ILE A 35 1.29 22.42 -1.10
C ILE A 35 2.69 21.80 -1.15
N SER A 36 3.61 22.43 -1.86
CA SER A 36 5.00 21.98 -1.95
C SER A 36 5.81 22.43 -0.75
N PHE A 37 6.79 21.65 -0.34
CA PHE A 37 7.77 21.98 0.68
C PHE A 37 9.07 21.17 0.51
N ASP A 38 10.16 21.69 1.04
CA ASP A 38 11.47 21.07 0.96
C ASP A 38 11.98 20.62 2.34
N ARG A 39 12.99 19.77 2.33
CA ARG A 39 13.63 19.23 3.54
C ARG A 39 14.24 20.33 4.42
N GLU A 40 14.73 21.40 3.81
CA GLU A 40 15.27 22.59 4.50
C GLU A 40 14.22 23.27 5.36
N GLU A 41 12.96 23.30 4.94
CA GLU A 41 11.87 23.90 5.70
C GLU A 41 11.58 23.15 7.00
N LEU A 42 11.78 21.81 7.02
CA LEU A 42 11.72 21.01 8.26
C LEU A 42 12.81 21.44 9.27
N ALA A 43 14.02 21.72 8.77
CA ALA A 43 15.12 22.20 9.59
C ALA A 43 14.83 23.62 10.15
N LEU A 44 14.30 24.50 9.30
CA LEU A 44 13.92 25.85 9.71
C LEU A 44 12.77 25.85 10.72
N ALA A 45 11.75 25.02 10.51
CA ALA A 45 10.64 24.86 11.46
C ALA A 45 11.14 24.33 12.80
N SER A 46 12.02 23.31 12.81
CA SER A 46 12.64 22.79 14.05
C SER A 46 13.38 23.88 14.81
N LYS A 47 14.14 24.72 14.11
CA LYS A 47 14.86 25.87 14.71
C LYS A 47 13.91 26.93 15.27
N LYS A 48 12.87 27.32 14.50
CA LYS A 48 11.84 28.29 14.93
C LYS A 48 11.08 27.83 16.19
N LEU A 49 10.88 26.53 16.33
CA LEU A 49 10.19 25.91 17.47
C LEU A 49 11.11 25.62 18.67
N ASN A 50 12.39 25.97 18.60
CA ASN A 50 13.40 25.63 19.61
C ASN A 50 13.46 24.13 19.92
N ILE A 51 13.19 23.27 18.93
CA ILE A 51 13.30 21.82 19.06
C ILE A 51 14.75 21.41 18.84
N PRO A 52 15.35 20.57 19.71
CA PRO A 52 16.71 20.08 19.53
C PRO A 52 16.90 19.46 18.14
N ARG A 53 18.11 19.65 17.57
CA ARG A 53 18.45 19.17 16.22
C ARG A 53 18.09 17.70 16.04
N ILE A 54 17.23 17.42 15.07
CA ILE A 54 16.88 16.08 14.63
C ILE A 54 17.98 15.56 13.69
N LYS A 55 18.57 14.39 14.02
CA LYS A 55 19.68 13.82 13.26
C LYS A 55 19.27 13.46 11.81
N ASN A 56 18.07 12.95 11.65
CA ASN A 56 17.54 12.55 10.33
C ASN A 56 16.18 13.21 10.09
N LEU A 57 16.16 14.32 9.35
CA LEU A 57 14.92 15.02 8.98
C LEU A 57 14.01 14.19 8.06
N GLY A 58 14.60 13.26 7.29
CA GLY A 58 13.84 12.34 6.43
C GLY A 58 12.90 11.44 7.22
N ASP A 59 13.24 11.09 8.48
CA ASP A 59 12.39 10.25 9.34
C ASP A 59 11.05 10.93 9.69
N ILE A 60 11.01 12.27 9.73
CA ILE A 60 9.76 13.01 9.94
C ILE A 60 8.79 12.68 8.80
N VAL A 61 9.23 12.93 7.57
CA VAL A 61 8.41 12.70 6.37
C VAL A 61 8.08 11.22 6.20
N TYR A 62 9.06 10.33 6.39
CA TYR A 62 8.87 8.89 6.31
C TYR A 62 7.78 8.40 7.27
N SER A 63 7.75 8.94 8.50
CA SER A 63 6.75 8.57 9.50
C SER A 63 5.33 8.88 9.03
N TYR A 64 5.08 10.05 8.45
CA TYR A 64 3.74 10.43 7.97
C TYR A 64 3.36 9.83 6.61
N ARG A 65 4.34 9.44 5.83
CA ARG A 65 4.07 8.76 4.56
C ARG A 65 3.66 7.30 4.74
N PHE A 66 4.20 6.61 5.78
CA PHE A 66 4.12 5.15 5.85
C PHE A 66 3.68 4.58 7.20
N ARG A 67 3.79 5.33 8.30
CA ARG A 67 3.63 4.75 9.65
C ARG A 67 2.49 5.34 10.45
N LYS A 68 2.20 6.61 10.29
CA LYS A 68 1.17 7.31 11.07
C LYS A 68 0.46 8.37 10.25
N ASP A 69 -0.73 8.72 10.68
CA ASP A 69 -1.52 9.79 10.08
C ASP A 69 -0.91 11.16 10.38
N LEU A 70 -1.21 12.14 9.53
CA LEU A 70 -0.89 13.53 9.79
C LEU A 70 -1.64 14.03 11.02
N PRO A 71 -1.11 15.05 11.73
CA PRO A 71 -1.79 15.67 12.87
C PRO A 71 -3.24 16.08 12.54
N HIS A 72 -4.12 15.94 13.53
CA HIS A 72 -5.53 16.27 13.40
C HIS A 72 -5.76 17.71 12.89
N THR A 73 -4.98 18.67 13.39
CA THR A 73 -5.03 20.08 12.98
C THR A 73 -4.81 20.29 11.48
N ILE A 74 -3.95 19.48 10.86
CA ILE A 74 -3.75 19.48 9.41
C ILE A 74 -4.99 18.88 8.72
N ASN A 75 -5.45 17.72 9.19
CA ASN A 75 -6.57 17.02 8.59
C ASN A 75 -7.90 17.79 8.69
N GLU A 76 -8.10 18.60 9.73
CA GLU A 76 -9.26 19.52 9.84
C GLU A 76 -9.33 20.57 8.70
N THR A 77 -8.21 20.87 8.05
CA THR A 77 -8.18 21.77 6.90
C THR A 77 -8.55 21.08 5.57
N ALA A 78 -8.68 19.76 5.57
CA ALA A 78 -9.03 19.00 4.39
C ALA A 78 -10.49 19.25 3.99
N ARG A 79 -10.78 19.10 2.68
CA ARG A 79 -12.17 19.12 2.20
C ARG A 79 -12.93 17.92 2.76
N THR A 80 -14.22 18.08 2.94
CA THR A 80 -15.11 16.99 3.40
C THR A 80 -14.90 15.71 2.58
N GLY A 81 -14.64 14.59 3.23
CA GLY A 81 -14.36 13.30 2.59
C GLY A 81 -12.94 13.14 2.03
N CYS A 82 -12.03 14.08 2.33
CA CYS A 82 -10.63 14.00 1.97
C CYS A 82 -9.73 14.02 3.21
N GLU A 83 -8.52 13.53 3.04
CA GLU A 83 -7.42 13.64 4.00
C GLU A 83 -6.15 14.14 3.32
N TRP A 84 -5.23 14.73 4.08
CA TRP A 84 -3.92 15.12 3.58
C TRP A 84 -2.96 13.93 3.62
N ILE A 85 -2.16 13.80 2.56
CA ILE A 85 -1.04 12.86 2.46
C ILE A 85 0.23 13.60 2.07
N ILE A 86 1.39 13.00 2.28
CA ILE A 86 2.67 13.53 1.79
C ILE A 86 3.18 12.63 0.68
N VAL A 87 3.44 13.20 -0.49
CA VAL A 87 4.09 12.55 -1.62
C VAL A 87 5.50 13.10 -1.84
N GLY A 88 6.43 12.28 -2.32
CA GLY A 88 7.76 12.74 -2.75
C GLY A 88 7.69 13.27 -4.17
N THR A 89 8.35 14.38 -4.44
CA THR A 89 8.43 15.01 -5.78
C THR A 89 9.87 15.15 -6.26
N GLY A 90 10.85 14.80 -5.41
CA GLY A 90 12.27 14.88 -5.71
C GLY A 90 13.15 14.50 -4.53
N ILE A 91 14.45 14.63 -4.71
CA ILE A 91 15.41 14.40 -3.63
C ILE A 91 15.27 15.55 -2.61
N GLY A 92 14.64 15.24 -1.46
CA GLY A 92 14.39 16.22 -0.41
C GLY A 92 13.21 17.15 -0.67
N SER A 93 12.44 16.93 -1.73
CA SER A 93 11.27 17.73 -2.10
C SER A 93 9.99 16.91 -1.95
N TYR A 94 8.96 17.52 -1.43
CA TYR A 94 7.71 16.88 -1.06
C TYR A 94 6.50 17.77 -1.35
N GLU A 95 5.33 17.14 -1.38
CA GLU A 95 4.05 17.83 -1.45
C GLU A 95 3.05 17.25 -0.45
N PHE A 96 2.33 18.12 0.25
CA PHE A 96 1.04 17.73 0.81
C PHE A 96 0.02 17.73 -0.32
N ARG A 97 -0.75 16.65 -0.41
CA ARG A 97 -1.80 16.48 -1.40
C ARG A 97 -3.08 15.99 -0.75
N LEU A 98 -4.22 16.48 -1.22
CA LEU A 98 -5.50 15.91 -0.81
C LEU A 98 -5.72 14.56 -1.48
N SER A 99 -6.27 13.64 -0.70
CA SER A 99 -6.73 12.32 -1.18
C SER A 99 -8.12 12.02 -0.66
N GLN A 100 -9.01 11.59 -1.53
CA GLN A 100 -10.36 11.15 -1.14
C GLN A 100 -10.32 9.76 -0.47
N ILE A 101 -9.49 8.87 -0.96
CA ILE A 101 -9.22 7.55 -0.37
C ILE A 101 -7.70 7.38 -0.38
N ALA A 102 -7.07 7.53 0.78
CA ALA A 102 -5.62 7.40 0.88
C ALA A 102 -5.17 6.00 1.31
N LYS A 103 -6.08 5.22 1.91
CA LYS A 103 -5.79 3.88 2.42
C LYS A 103 -6.94 2.93 2.10
N ILE A 104 -6.58 1.70 1.75
CA ILE A 104 -7.53 0.60 1.53
C ILE A 104 -7.15 -0.60 2.38
N GLU A 105 -8.14 -1.45 2.62
CA GLU A 105 -8.00 -2.75 3.26
C GLU A 105 -8.92 -3.75 2.55
N PRO A 106 -8.63 -5.06 2.61
CA PRO A 106 -9.49 -6.07 2.00
C PRO A 106 -10.91 -6.04 2.57
N ALA A 107 -11.89 -6.27 1.70
CA ALA A 107 -13.29 -6.36 2.10
C ALA A 107 -13.53 -7.56 3.03
N SER A 108 -14.29 -7.38 4.11
CA SER A 108 -14.46 -8.39 5.16
C SER A 108 -15.25 -9.65 4.72
N ASN A 109 -16.15 -9.54 3.73
CA ASN A 109 -17.15 -10.56 3.41
C ASN A 109 -17.03 -11.17 1.99
N ARG A 110 -15.82 -11.25 1.45
CA ARG A 110 -15.58 -11.89 0.15
C ARG A 110 -15.57 -13.41 0.27
N GLN A 111 -16.20 -14.08 -0.71
CA GLN A 111 -16.08 -15.54 -0.85
C GLN A 111 -14.61 -15.93 -1.08
N LYS A 112 -14.15 -16.96 -0.37
CA LYS A 112 -12.79 -17.48 -0.49
C LYS A 112 -12.72 -18.58 -1.54
N ILE A 113 -11.84 -18.41 -2.50
CA ILE A 113 -11.55 -19.39 -3.53
C ILE A 113 -10.54 -20.38 -2.93
N LYS A 114 -10.93 -21.64 -2.78
CA LYS A 114 -10.02 -22.69 -2.31
C LYS A 114 -9.12 -23.14 -3.46
N ILE A 115 -7.83 -23.20 -3.22
CA ILE A 115 -6.81 -23.64 -4.16
C ILE A 115 -5.96 -24.71 -3.48
N PRO A 116 -5.70 -25.88 -4.15
CA PRO A 116 -4.75 -26.87 -3.63
C PRO A 116 -3.37 -26.24 -3.43
N ASP A 117 -2.80 -26.43 -2.21
CA ASP A 117 -1.49 -25.87 -1.88
C ASP A 117 -0.38 -26.65 -2.59
N SER A 118 0.25 -26.00 -3.57
CA SER A 118 1.39 -26.52 -4.34
C SER A 118 2.76 -26.12 -3.77
N THR A 119 2.79 -25.52 -2.57
CA THR A 119 4.04 -25.16 -1.90
C THR A 119 4.81 -26.44 -1.56
N PRO A 120 6.09 -26.59 -1.98
CA PRO A 120 6.89 -27.76 -1.65
C PRO A 120 7.00 -27.98 -0.12
N GLU A 121 6.91 -29.22 0.33
CA GLU A 121 6.99 -29.56 1.76
C GLU A 121 8.25 -29.02 2.43
N ILE A 122 9.40 -29.09 1.75
CA ILE A 122 10.65 -28.52 2.26
C ILE A 122 10.54 -27.02 2.54
N VAL A 123 9.80 -26.28 1.72
CA VAL A 123 9.56 -24.85 1.92
C VAL A 123 8.63 -24.62 3.10
N LYS A 124 7.56 -25.41 3.23
CA LYS A 124 6.64 -25.34 4.38
C LYS A 124 7.33 -25.58 5.71
N MET A 125 8.33 -26.48 5.75
CA MET A 125 9.07 -26.80 6.97
C MET A 125 9.95 -25.65 7.48
N TYR A 126 10.49 -24.83 6.60
CA TYR A 126 11.51 -23.84 6.95
C TYR A 126 11.10 -22.39 6.68
N ALA A 127 10.06 -22.15 5.90
CA ALA A 127 9.58 -20.77 5.68
C ALA A 127 8.89 -20.21 6.93
N PRO A 128 9.02 -18.90 7.22
CA PRO A 128 8.24 -18.24 8.26
C PRO A 128 6.74 -18.49 8.05
N ALA A 129 5.97 -18.61 9.12
CA ALA A 129 4.59 -19.08 9.00
C ALA A 129 3.61 -17.98 8.52
N ASN A 130 3.77 -16.73 8.98
CA ASN A 130 2.71 -15.71 8.88
C ASN A 130 3.22 -14.28 8.67
N ASP A 131 4.39 -14.07 8.09
CA ASP A 131 4.88 -12.75 7.74
C ASP A 131 4.68 -12.43 6.25
N GLU A 132 5.01 -11.23 5.84
CA GLU A 132 4.90 -10.76 4.45
C GLU A 132 5.71 -11.63 3.48
N GLN A 133 6.87 -12.14 3.91
CA GLN A 133 7.70 -13.04 3.09
C GLN A 133 7.08 -14.41 2.91
N ALA A 134 6.38 -14.90 3.95
CA ALA A 134 5.61 -16.15 3.84
C ALA A 134 4.47 -16.01 2.84
N LEU A 135 3.79 -14.84 2.83
CA LEU A 135 2.74 -14.55 1.86
C LEU A 135 3.29 -14.56 0.42
N LEU A 136 4.37 -13.83 0.17
CA LEU A 136 5.02 -13.79 -1.14
C LEU A 136 5.45 -15.17 -1.61
N THR A 137 5.99 -15.98 -0.71
CA THR A 137 6.38 -17.37 -0.97
C THR A 137 5.17 -18.21 -1.40
N LYS A 138 4.07 -18.17 -0.64
CA LYS A 138 2.83 -18.91 -0.96
C LYS A 138 2.23 -18.44 -2.30
N VAL A 139 2.18 -17.12 -2.53
CA VAL A 139 1.68 -16.53 -3.78
C VAL A 139 2.47 -17.04 -4.98
N ARG A 140 3.79 -17.07 -4.87
CA ARG A 140 4.70 -17.51 -5.95
C ARG A 140 4.56 -19.00 -6.28
N TYR A 141 4.66 -19.88 -5.28
CA TYR A 141 4.59 -21.33 -5.50
C TYR A 141 3.22 -21.79 -6.00
N ASN A 142 2.16 -21.11 -5.58
CA ASN A 142 0.80 -21.43 -5.99
C ASN A 142 0.34 -20.63 -7.25
N ARG A 143 1.23 -19.84 -7.87
CA ARG A 143 0.96 -19.06 -9.08
C ARG A 143 -0.30 -18.19 -8.97
N ILE A 144 -0.47 -17.57 -7.79
CA ILE A 144 -1.69 -16.83 -7.48
C ILE A 144 -1.85 -15.59 -8.37
N ILE A 145 -0.74 -14.93 -8.73
CA ILE A 145 -0.79 -13.77 -9.65
C ILE A 145 -1.27 -14.20 -11.03
N ASP A 146 -0.85 -15.36 -11.52
CA ASP A 146 -1.34 -15.91 -12.80
C ASP A 146 -2.85 -16.16 -12.76
N LEU A 147 -3.33 -16.78 -11.68
CA LEU A 147 -4.75 -17.08 -11.49
C LEU A 147 -5.58 -15.80 -11.36
N PHE A 148 -5.09 -14.83 -10.60
CA PHE A 148 -5.78 -13.57 -10.38
C PHE A 148 -5.85 -12.74 -11.65
N MET A 149 -4.74 -12.61 -12.36
CA MET A 149 -4.64 -11.79 -13.57
C MET A 149 -5.10 -12.51 -14.84
N SER A 150 -5.39 -13.82 -14.77
CA SER A 150 -5.75 -14.67 -15.92
C SER A 150 -4.74 -14.58 -17.07
N MET A 151 -3.45 -14.58 -16.75
CA MET A 151 -2.34 -14.55 -17.72
C MET A 151 -1.10 -15.24 -17.15
N THR A 152 -0.11 -15.49 -18.00
CA THR A 152 1.16 -16.07 -17.55
C THR A 152 2.03 -14.99 -16.93
N CYS A 153 2.43 -15.18 -15.67
CA CYS A 153 3.23 -14.22 -14.90
C CYS A 153 4.55 -14.85 -14.43
N TYR A 154 5.61 -14.05 -14.44
CA TYR A 154 6.96 -14.43 -14.02
C TYR A 154 7.45 -13.47 -12.94
N SER A 155 7.79 -13.99 -11.77
CA SER A 155 8.49 -13.23 -10.76
C SER A 155 9.90 -12.92 -11.25
N ILE A 156 10.24 -11.64 -11.35
CA ILE A 156 11.54 -11.21 -11.88
C ILE A 156 12.45 -10.57 -10.84
N GLN A 157 11.87 -10.07 -9.74
CA GLN A 157 12.64 -9.45 -8.68
C GLN A 157 11.88 -9.46 -7.36
N ASN A 158 12.59 -9.77 -6.28
CA ASN A 158 12.10 -9.75 -4.91
C ASN A 158 12.82 -8.65 -4.13
N HIS A 159 12.11 -8.00 -3.23
CA HIS A 159 12.65 -7.08 -2.24
C HIS A 159 13.54 -6.00 -2.86
N LEU A 160 12.99 -5.31 -3.87
CA LEU A 160 13.69 -4.24 -4.55
C LEU A 160 13.74 -3.00 -3.67
N ARG A 161 14.95 -2.52 -3.39
CA ARG A 161 15.20 -1.16 -2.87
C ARG A 161 15.99 -0.38 -3.89
N THR A 162 15.45 0.74 -4.33
CA THR A 162 16.09 1.59 -5.33
C THR A 162 15.73 3.06 -5.13
N THR A 163 16.38 3.93 -5.87
CA THR A 163 16.04 5.36 -5.91
C THR A 163 15.48 5.70 -7.29
N VAL A 164 14.30 6.29 -7.32
CA VAL A 164 13.68 6.80 -8.54
C VAL A 164 13.88 8.31 -8.60
N ASN A 165 14.38 8.79 -9.73
CA ASN A 165 14.58 10.21 -9.95
C ASN A 165 13.23 10.96 -9.85
N GLY A 166 13.18 12.05 -9.10
CA GLY A 166 11.93 12.78 -8.86
C GLY A 166 11.04 12.24 -7.73
N ILE A 167 11.39 11.10 -7.08
CA ILE A 167 10.54 10.50 -6.03
C ILE A 167 11.33 10.15 -4.77
N GLY A 168 12.61 9.80 -4.93
CA GLY A 168 13.47 9.36 -3.85
C GLY A 168 13.53 7.83 -3.71
N GLN A 169 13.84 7.37 -2.51
CA GLN A 169 13.96 5.94 -2.21
C GLN A 169 12.59 5.26 -2.22
N ILE A 170 12.52 4.13 -2.89
CA ILE A 170 11.32 3.28 -2.97
C ILE A 170 11.68 1.84 -2.58
N GLU A 171 10.68 1.10 -2.17
CA GLU A 171 10.75 -0.33 -1.86
C GLU A 171 9.55 -1.03 -2.49
N VAL A 172 9.79 -2.13 -3.22
CA VAL A 172 8.77 -2.99 -3.82
C VAL A 172 9.05 -4.42 -3.36
N ASP A 173 8.06 -5.09 -2.79
CA ASP A 173 8.26 -6.40 -2.20
C ASP A 173 8.50 -7.48 -3.25
N GLU A 174 7.75 -7.45 -4.35
CA GLU A 174 7.98 -8.35 -5.49
C GLU A 174 7.52 -7.69 -6.80
N ILE A 175 8.17 -8.05 -7.91
CA ILE A 175 7.81 -7.57 -9.25
C ILE A 175 7.56 -8.78 -10.16
N TYR A 176 6.40 -8.81 -10.80
CA TYR A 176 6.09 -9.77 -11.85
C TYR A 176 6.02 -9.10 -13.22
N LEU A 177 6.41 -9.83 -14.25
CA LEU A 177 6.05 -9.54 -15.64
C LEU A 177 4.99 -10.53 -16.10
N GLY A 178 3.94 -10.03 -16.76
CA GLY A 178 2.87 -10.84 -17.30
C GLY A 178 2.73 -10.69 -18.81
N ILE A 179 2.27 -11.77 -19.46
CA ILE A 179 1.94 -11.80 -20.87
C ILE A 179 0.54 -12.36 -21.00
N ASN A 180 -0.37 -11.60 -21.60
CA ASN A 180 -1.72 -12.07 -21.86
C ASN A 180 -1.81 -12.86 -23.18
N LYS A 181 -2.98 -13.44 -23.48
CA LYS A 181 -3.26 -14.22 -24.67
C LYS A 181 -3.04 -13.47 -26.00
N ASN A 182 -2.98 -12.14 -25.97
CA ASN A 182 -2.75 -11.29 -27.14
C ASN A 182 -1.29 -10.84 -27.27
N GLY A 183 -0.38 -11.35 -26.41
CA GLY A 183 1.02 -10.99 -26.39
C GLY A 183 1.31 -9.62 -25.77
N ILE A 184 0.34 -8.99 -25.11
CA ILE A 184 0.54 -7.70 -24.43
C ILE A 184 1.29 -7.93 -23.13
N HIS A 185 2.30 -7.10 -22.88
CA HIS A 185 3.15 -7.18 -21.71
C HIS A 185 2.66 -6.26 -20.59
N PHE A 186 2.71 -6.79 -19.36
CA PHE A 186 2.32 -6.09 -18.13
C PHE A 186 3.44 -6.18 -17.09
N VAL A 187 3.54 -5.20 -16.24
CA VAL A 187 4.35 -5.24 -15.02
C VAL A 187 3.45 -5.08 -13.80
N PHE A 188 3.64 -5.94 -12.81
CA PHE A 188 2.88 -5.97 -11.57
C PHE A 188 3.84 -5.75 -10.40
N PRO A 189 4.02 -4.48 -9.95
CA PRO A 189 4.65 -4.23 -8.67
C PRO A 189 3.71 -4.68 -7.57
N CYS A 190 4.20 -5.48 -6.64
CA CYS A 190 3.43 -6.10 -5.60
C CYS A 190 3.89 -5.63 -4.22
N GLN A 191 2.94 -5.26 -3.37
CA GLN A 191 3.13 -4.93 -1.97
C GLN A 191 2.42 -5.95 -1.10
N ALA A 192 3.10 -6.50 -0.11
CA ALA A 192 2.54 -7.44 0.86
C ALA A 192 2.30 -6.74 2.20
N LYS A 193 1.26 -7.15 2.94
CA LYS A 193 0.91 -6.62 4.25
C LYS A 193 0.53 -7.72 5.21
N SER A 194 0.88 -7.51 6.48
CA SER A 194 0.42 -8.33 7.58
C SER A 194 -1.07 -8.07 7.90
N PRO A 195 -1.75 -8.99 8.60
CA PRO A 195 -3.15 -8.77 8.98
C PRO A 195 -3.34 -7.47 9.78
N GLY A 196 -4.35 -6.68 9.41
CA GLY A 196 -4.69 -5.42 10.08
C GLY A 196 -3.93 -4.19 9.59
N ASP A 197 -2.91 -4.35 8.77
CA ASP A 197 -2.25 -3.23 8.10
C ASP A 197 -3.10 -2.71 6.93
N LYS A 198 -2.85 -1.45 6.53
CA LYS A 198 -3.54 -0.82 5.40
C LYS A 198 -2.58 -0.54 4.25
N PHE A 199 -3.08 -0.67 3.03
CA PHE A 199 -2.33 -0.23 1.85
C PHE A 199 -2.51 1.27 1.66
N GLY A 200 -1.38 1.99 1.59
CA GLY A 200 -1.37 3.44 1.39
C GLY A 200 -1.21 3.83 -0.07
N ILE A 201 -1.94 4.84 -0.49
CA ILE A 201 -1.84 5.43 -1.83
C ILE A 201 -0.39 5.84 -2.19
N VAL A 202 0.39 6.26 -1.19
CA VAL A 202 1.78 6.69 -1.40
C VAL A 202 2.66 5.55 -1.89
N GLN A 203 2.45 4.32 -1.39
CA GLN A 203 3.16 3.14 -1.88
C GLN A 203 2.81 2.85 -3.35
N VAL A 204 1.52 2.87 -3.68
CA VAL A 204 1.05 2.63 -5.06
C VAL A 204 1.56 3.70 -6.03
N LEU A 205 1.59 4.98 -5.62
CA LEU A 205 2.21 6.06 -6.41
C LEU A 205 3.69 5.81 -6.68
N GLN A 206 4.44 5.32 -5.68
CA GLN A 206 5.85 4.96 -5.84
C GLN A 206 6.03 3.80 -6.81
N ASP A 207 5.21 2.77 -6.71
CA ASP A 207 5.23 1.60 -7.58
C ASP A 207 4.97 1.98 -9.04
N ILE A 208 3.95 2.79 -9.30
CA ILE A 208 3.63 3.30 -10.64
C ILE A 208 4.79 4.12 -11.20
N SER A 209 5.36 5.00 -10.40
CA SER A 209 6.47 5.86 -10.83
C SER A 209 7.74 5.08 -11.12
N PHE A 210 8.04 4.06 -10.32
CA PHE A 210 9.12 3.12 -10.59
C PHE A 210 8.90 2.40 -11.93
N CYS A 211 7.69 1.85 -12.13
CA CYS A 211 7.35 1.15 -13.37
C CYS A 211 7.45 2.07 -14.58
N SER A 212 6.95 3.29 -14.47
CA SER A 212 7.03 4.29 -15.56
C SER A 212 8.47 4.63 -15.93
N SER A 213 9.38 4.68 -14.94
CA SER A 213 10.78 4.97 -15.20
C SER A 213 11.56 3.80 -15.79
N ARG A 214 11.26 2.56 -15.37
CA ARG A 214 12.04 1.37 -15.75
C ARG A 214 11.41 0.55 -16.88
N TYR A 215 10.09 0.55 -16.97
CA TYR A 215 9.30 -0.27 -17.89
C TYR A 215 8.33 0.59 -18.72
N SER A 216 8.83 1.68 -19.31
CA SER A 216 8.02 2.72 -19.96
C SER A 216 7.12 2.20 -21.11
N SER A 217 7.45 1.05 -21.69
CA SER A 217 6.67 0.42 -22.78
C SER A 217 5.72 -0.68 -22.29
N VAL A 218 5.64 -0.93 -20.96
CA VAL A 218 4.88 -2.03 -20.37
C VAL A 218 3.74 -1.45 -19.51
N ILE A 219 2.57 -2.06 -19.55
CA ILE A 219 1.40 -1.61 -18.80
C ILE A 219 1.60 -1.96 -17.32
N CYS A 220 1.64 -0.93 -16.45
CA CYS A 220 1.77 -1.12 -15.01
C CYS A 220 0.39 -1.33 -14.37
N ARG A 221 0.25 -2.40 -13.57
CA ARG A 221 -0.94 -2.73 -12.79
C ARG A 221 -0.51 -3.11 -11.35
N PRO A 222 -0.51 -2.18 -10.39
CA PRO A 222 -0.06 -2.44 -9.03
C PRO A 222 -0.97 -3.42 -8.29
N ILE A 223 -0.36 -4.34 -7.54
CA ILE A 223 -1.03 -5.38 -6.78
C ILE A 223 -0.74 -5.19 -5.28
N ALA A 224 -1.79 -5.19 -4.49
CA ALA A 224 -1.72 -5.28 -3.04
C ALA A 224 -2.12 -6.69 -2.61
N MET A 225 -1.43 -7.27 -1.62
CA MET A 225 -1.75 -8.58 -1.09
C MET A 225 -1.61 -8.63 0.43
N GLN A 226 -2.56 -9.28 1.11
CA GLN A 226 -2.61 -9.28 2.56
C GLN A 226 -3.08 -10.61 3.13
N PHE A 227 -2.41 -11.10 4.17
CA PHE A 227 -2.95 -12.17 4.99
C PHE A 227 -4.21 -11.72 5.72
N LEU A 228 -5.18 -12.63 5.82
CA LEU A 228 -6.39 -12.48 6.62
C LEU A 228 -6.31 -13.35 7.87
N ASN A 229 -7.10 -13.03 8.89
CA ASN A 229 -7.03 -13.67 10.21
C ASN A 229 -7.35 -15.18 10.23
N ASP A 230 -7.88 -15.74 9.14
CA ASP A 230 -8.30 -17.16 9.03
C ASP A 230 -7.41 -18.00 8.11
N ASN A 231 -6.15 -17.64 7.96
CA ASN A 231 -5.18 -18.28 7.06
C ASN A 231 -5.54 -18.21 5.58
N SER A 232 -6.43 -17.31 5.20
CA SER A 232 -6.64 -16.92 3.81
C SER A 232 -5.87 -15.64 3.50
N PHE A 233 -5.86 -15.23 2.25
CA PHE A 233 -5.25 -13.97 1.84
C PHE A 233 -6.05 -13.31 0.72
N ALA A 234 -5.99 -11.99 0.69
CA ALA A 234 -6.60 -11.17 -0.33
C ALA A 234 -5.56 -10.72 -1.34
N ILE A 235 -5.95 -10.66 -2.60
CA ILE A 235 -5.21 -10.02 -3.70
C ILE A 235 -6.09 -8.94 -4.28
N LEU A 236 -5.55 -7.73 -4.37
CA LEU A 236 -6.25 -6.54 -4.86
C LEU A 236 -5.44 -5.93 -6.01
N GLU A 237 -6.08 -5.73 -7.15
CA GLU A 237 -5.55 -4.86 -8.19
C GLU A 237 -5.95 -3.42 -7.90
N THR A 238 -5.00 -2.50 -7.98
CA THR A 238 -5.23 -1.11 -7.63
C THR A 238 -4.87 -0.16 -8.77
N ARG A 239 -5.45 1.03 -8.74
CA ARG A 239 -5.02 2.16 -9.57
C ARG A 239 -5.18 3.47 -8.81
N ILE A 240 -4.51 4.51 -9.28
CA ILE A 240 -4.69 5.87 -8.82
C ILE A 240 -5.56 6.63 -9.82
N GLU A 241 -6.58 7.30 -9.31
CA GLU A 241 -7.35 8.31 -10.04
C GLU A 241 -6.99 9.69 -9.49
N GLU A 242 -7.01 10.70 -10.35
CA GLU A 242 -6.80 12.09 -9.98
C GLU A 242 -7.85 12.96 -10.66
N GLU A 243 -8.62 13.69 -9.85
CA GLU A 243 -9.60 14.64 -10.30
C GLU A 243 -9.45 15.94 -9.47
N ASP A 244 -9.41 17.10 -10.11
CA ASP A 244 -9.21 18.41 -9.46
C ASP A 244 -8.01 18.47 -8.50
N ASN A 245 -6.92 17.83 -8.84
CA ASN A 245 -5.73 17.62 -8.01
C ASN A 245 -6.00 16.85 -6.69
N ILE A 246 -7.10 16.13 -6.59
CA ILE A 246 -7.41 15.24 -5.48
C ILE A 246 -7.11 13.81 -5.94
N LEU A 247 -6.32 13.10 -5.17
CA LEU A 247 -5.95 11.71 -5.43
C LEU A 247 -6.98 10.76 -4.84
N LYS A 248 -7.11 9.59 -5.47
CA LYS A 248 -7.97 8.51 -4.98
C LYS A 248 -7.34 7.16 -5.30
N LEU A 249 -7.18 6.33 -4.28
CA LEU A 249 -6.79 4.94 -4.47
C LEU A 249 -8.04 4.09 -4.73
N VAL A 250 -8.06 3.38 -5.87
CA VAL A 250 -9.22 2.59 -6.31
C VAL A 250 -8.84 1.12 -6.42
N VAL A 251 -9.68 0.24 -5.89
CA VAL A 251 -9.60 -1.20 -6.09
C VAL A 251 -10.34 -1.56 -7.38
N ILE A 252 -9.64 -2.15 -8.35
CA ILE A 252 -10.18 -2.57 -9.65
C ILE A 252 -10.79 -3.95 -9.58
N ASP A 253 -10.07 -4.88 -8.96
CA ASP A 253 -10.52 -6.26 -8.69
C ASP A 253 -9.96 -6.72 -7.35
N GLU A 254 -10.70 -7.61 -6.70
CA GLU A 254 -10.32 -8.18 -5.42
C GLU A 254 -10.82 -9.62 -5.33
N LYS A 255 -9.90 -10.55 -5.04
CA LYS A 255 -10.22 -11.95 -4.77
C LYS A 255 -9.53 -12.43 -3.51
N HIS A 256 -10.24 -13.27 -2.77
CA HIS A 256 -9.72 -13.93 -1.58
C HIS A 256 -9.43 -15.39 -1.88
N TYR A 257 -8.25 -15.85 -1.46
CA TYR A 257 -7.80 -17.20 -1.68
C TYR A 257 -7.51 -17.91 -0.35
N LYS A 258 -7.79 -19.21 -0.32
CA LYS A 258 -7.41 -20.09 0.78
C LYS A 258 -6.68 -21.30 0.22
N LEU A 259 -5.43 -21.47 0.62
CA LEU A 259 -4.69 -22.70 0.29
C LEU A 259 -5.17 -23.84 1.18
N VAL A 260 -5.46 -24.97 0.56
CA VAL A 260 -6.03 -26.14 1.22
C VAL A 260 -5.29 -27.40 0.81
N ASN A 261 -5.32 -28.42 1.67
CA ASN A 261 -4.84 -29.73 1.28
C ASN A 261 -5.79 -30.35 0.26
N ARG A 262 -5.29 -31.32 -0.49
CA ARG A 262 -6.07 -31.98 -1.54
C ARG A 262 -7.39 -32.57 -1.00
N ASP A 263 -7.37 -33.13 0.19
CA ASP A 263 -8.51 -33.81 0.79
C ASP A 263 -9.56 -32.85 1.38
N ASP A 264 -9.23 -31.58 1.50
CA ASP A 264 -10.14 -30.51 1.96
C ASP A 264 -11.03 -29.95 0.83
N LEU A 265 -10.84 -30.43 -0.41
CA LEU A 265 -11.68 -30.09 -1.56
C LEU A 265 -12.70 -31.20 -1.81
N SER A 266 -13.97 -30.96 -1.48
CA SER A 266 -15.03 -31.93 -1.76
C SER A 266 -15.33 -32.03 -3.27
N HIS A 267 -15.83 -33.19 -3.69
CA HIS A 267 -16.29 -33.38 -5.06
C HIS A 267 -17.41 -32.40 -5.44
N GLU A 268 -18.22 -31.97 -4.49
CA GLU A 268 -19.30 -31.01 -4.69
C GLU A 268 -18.75 -29.60 -4.95
N GLU A 269 -17.73 -29.17 -4.23
CA GLU A 269 -17.06 -27.87 -4.48
C GLU A 269 -16.43 -27.83 -5.88
N ILE A 270 -15.75 -28.91 -6.29
CA ILE A 270 -15.16 -29.02 -7.63
C ILE A 270 -16.28 -28.97 -8.71
N LYS A 271 -17.42 -29.60 -8.45
CA LYS A 271 -18.57 -29.59 -9.36
C LYS A 271 -19.21 -28.21 -9.44
N ASN A 272 -19.24 -27.46 -8.34
CA ASN A 272 -19.74 -26.08 -8.32
C ASN A 272 -18.81 -25.12 -9.08
N TYR A 273 -17.49 -25.28 -8.97
CA TYR A 273 -16.54 -24.50 -9.78
C TYR A 273 -16.73 -24.72 -11.30
N ARG A 274 -17.08 -25.94 -11.73
CA ARG A 274 -17.42 -26.22 -13.14
C ARG A 274 -18.67 -25.50 -13.61
N LYS A 275 -19.69 -25.36 -12.74
CA LYS A 275 -20.91 -24.63 -13.09
C LYS A 275 -20.62 -23.13 -13.28
N LEU A 276 -19.85 -22.53 -12.38
CA LEU A 276 -19.45 -21.11 -12.48
C LEU A 276 -18.64 -20.81 -13.75
N SER A 277 -17.87 -21.78 -14.26
CA SER A 277 -17.12 -21.57 -15.51
C SER A 277 -18.00 -21.58 -16.77
N ASN A 278 -19.17 -22.23 -16.71
CA ASN A 278 -20.09 -22.27 -17.85
C ASN A 278 -21.00 -21.04 -17.95
N ASP A 279 -21.09 -20.22 -16.87
CA ASP A 279 -21.87 -18.98 -16.85
C ASP A 279 -21.06 -17.77 -17.39
N VAL A 280 -19.77 -17.98 -17.79
CA VAL A 280 -18.84 -16.94 -18.29
C VAL A 280 -18.59 -17.10 -19.81
N THR A 281 -19.23 -18.05 -20.46
CA THR A 281 -19.24 -18.20 -21.92
C THR A 281 -20.57 -17.69 -22.47
#